data_b19a06305c2ce87bd929ea3f9b0237a5
#
_entry.id   b19a06305c2ce87bd929ea3f9b0237a5
#
_cell.length_a   1.000
_cell.length_b   1.000
_cell.length_c   1.000
_cell.angle_alpha   90.00
_cell.angle_beta   90.00
_cell.angle_gamma   90.00
#
_symmetry.space_group_name_H-M   'P 1'
#
loop_
_entity.id
_entity.type
_entity.pdbx_description
1 polymer ?
#
loop_
_entity_poly.entity_id
_entity_poly.type
_entity_poly.pdbx_seq_one_letter_code
_entity_poly.pdbx_strand_id
1 'polypeptide(L)'
;MKVYFHLNIEGFSNAYLIVNPAVKEALIIDPGKITTKMIDQIEQNKYALTAVFITHNHKSHTRGLTTLQKIYTPKIYAADYEVAKTETSVLRGDGIIKAAGLNVSYMSVPGHTADSMVYKIGQCLFTGDVLFAGQAGPTNSSYAKKTLVANIASKILSQQENTVILPGHGPPSTVGAERQFNLDM
;
A
#
# COMPACT_ATOMS: atom_id res chain seq x y z
N MET A 1 11.17 12.61 2.76
CA MET A 1 10.70 11.28 2.33
C MET A 1 11.00 11.11 0.84
N LYS A 2 11.47 9.92 0.43
CA LYS A 2 11.56 9.50 -0.99
C LYS A 2 10.77 8.21 -1.17
N VAL A 3 10.13 8.06 -2.32
CA VAL A 3 9.38 6.85 -2.69
C VAL A 3 10.05 6.22 -3.91
N TYR A 4 10.41 4.95 -3.81
CA TYR A 4 10.93 4.16 -4.92
C TYR A 4 9.86 3.15 -5.35
N PHE A 5 9.58 3.14 -6.62
CA PHE A 5 8.65 2.23 -7.27
C PHE A 5 9.37 0.98 -7.77
N HIS A 6 8.80 -0.18 -7.50
CA HIS A 6 9.26 -1.48 -7.98
C HIS A 6 8.11 -2.25 -8.61
N LEU A 7 8.19 -2.48 -9.91
CA LEU A 7 7.24 -3.34 -10.61
C LEU A 7 7.63 -4.81 -10.44
N ASN A 8 6.73 -5.60 -9.91
CA ASN A 8 6.82 -7.06 -9.90
C ASN A 8 6.28 -7.61 -11.21
N ILE A 9 7.15 -8.12 -12.08
CA ILE A 9 6.78 -8.67 -13.40
C ILE A 9 5.91 -9.94 -13.25
N GLU A 10 6.11 -10.72 -12.17
CA GLU A 10 5.26 -11.88 -11.86
C GLU A 10 3.97 -11.43 -11.17
N GLY A 11 2.94 -11.10 -11.93
CA GLY A 11 1.65 -10.61 -11.42
C GLY A 11 1.43 -9.12 -11.62
N PHE A 12 2.42 -8.40 -12.18
CA PHE A 12 2.34 -6.98 -12.53
C PHE A 12 1.92 -6.06 -11.38
N SER A 13 2.20 -6.48 -10.14
CA SER A 13 1.91 -5.68 -8.94
C SER A 13 3.01 -4.67 -8.65
N ASN A 14 2.62 -3.59 -8.02
CA ASN A 14 3.49 -2.52 -7.59
C ASN A 14 3.89 -2.72 -6.13
N ALA A 15 5.19 -2.62 -5.84
CA ALA A 15 5.73 -2.52 -4.50
C ALA A 15 6.39 -1.16 -4.32
N TYR A 16 6.29 -0.58 -3.13
CA TYR A 16 6.85 0.73 -2.85
C TYR A 16 7.81 0.67 -1.67
N LEU A 17 9.07 1.09 -1.89
CA LEU A 17 10.03 1.33 -0.82
C LEU A 17 10.01 2.83 -0.49
N ILE A 18 9.62 3.14 0.73
CA ILE A 18 9.55 4.51 1.24
C ILE A 18 10.70 4.71 2.24
N VAL A 19 11.54 5.69 1.99
CA VAL A 19 12.70 5.98 2.85
C VAL A 19 12.60 7.36 3.48
N ASN A 20 13.02 7.45 4.73
CA ASN A 20 13.23 8.68 5.45
C ASN A 20 14.74 8.92 5.66
N PRO A 21 15.39 9.72 4.81
CA PRO A 21 16.83 9.95 4.90
C PRO A 21 17.28 10.64 6.20
N ALA A 22 16.39 11.39 6.86
CA ALA A 22 16.71 12.13 8.07
C ALA A 22 17.02 11.20 9.26
N VAL A 23 16.30 10.06 9.36
CA VAL A 23 16.48 9.07 10.43
C VAL A 23 17.12 7.78 9.94
N LYS A 24 17.45 7.68 8.64
CA LYS A 24 18.00 6.48 8.01
C LYS A 24 17.12 5.23 8.18
N GLU A 25 15.81 5.42 8.12
CA GLU A 25 14.83 4.34 8.20
C GLU A 25 14.01 4.22 6.92
N ALA A 26 13.48 3.03 6.70
CA ALA A 26 12.64 2.68 5.56
C ALA A 26 11.45 1.84 5.98
N LEU A 27 10.40 1.89 5.15
CA LEU A 27 9.28 0.96 5.16
C LEU A 27 8.95 0.51 3.74
N ILE A 28 8.29 -0.64 3.63
CA ILE A 28 7.81 -1.18 2.34
C ILE A 28 6.30 -1.31 2.38
N ILE A 29 5.65 -1.01 1.25
CA ILE A 29 4.24 -1.32 1.03
C ILE A 29 4.15 -2.37 -0.07
N ASP A 30 3.40 -3.45 0.22
CA ASP A 30 3.11 -4.57 -0.67
C ASP A 30 4.35 -5.23 -1.31
N PRO A 31 5.19 -5.92 -0.54
CA PRO A 31 6.36 -6.61 -1.06
C PRO A 31 5.99 -7.87 -1.87
N GLY A 32 5.33 -7.71 -3.01
CA GLY A 32 4.93 -8.84 -3.88
C GLY A 32 6.11 -9.67 -4.36
N LYS A 33 7.26 -9.03 -4.58
CA LYS A 33 8.55 -9.66 -4.85
C LYS A 33 9.68 -8.80 -4.30
N ILE A 34 10.66 -9.44 -3.68
CA ILE A 34 11.89 -8.77 -3.27
C ILE A 34 12.91 -8.89 -4.40
N THR A 35 13.37 -7.76 -4.90
CA THR A 35 14.38 -7.69 -5.97
C THR A 35 15.73 -7.27 -5.40
N THR A 36 16.82 -7.69 -6.06
CA THR A 36 18.18 -7.24 -5.73
C THR A 36 18.25 -5.71 -5.68
N LYS A 37 17.62 -5.03 -6.65
CA LYS A 37 17.58 -3.56 -6.68
C LYS A 37 16.97 -2.95 -5.41
N MET A 38 15.91 -3.56 -4.86
CA MET A 38 15.28 -3.09 -3.61
C MET A 38 16.23 -3.29 -2.42
N ILE A 39 16.88 -4.44 -2.33
CA ILE A 39 17.91 -4.73 -1.30
C ILE A 39 19.07 -3.75 -1.42
N ASP A 40 19.62 -3.56 -2.63
CA ASP A 40 20.72 -2.62 -2.88
C ASP A 40 20.36 -1.18 -2.45
N GLN A 41 19.14 -0.75 -2.71
CA GLN A 41 18.68 0.59 -2.26
C GLN A 41 18.65 0.73 -0.74
N ILE A 42 18.32 -0.34 -0.02
CA ILE A 42 18.32 -0.36 1.44
C ILE A 42 19.78 -0.39 1.95
N GLU A 43 20.57 -1.36 1.50
CA GLU A 43 21.90 -1.64 2.04
C GLU A 43 22.93 -0.55 1.70
N GLN A 44 23.01 -0.13 0.43
CA GLN A 44 23.98 0.90 0.00
C GLN A 44 23.74 2.25 0.67
N ASN A 45 22.47 2.57 1.02
CA ASN A 45 22.14 3.80 1.73
C ASN A 45 22.11 3.62 3.26
N LYS A 46 22.35 2.40 3.75
CA LYS A 46 22.32 2.05 5.19
C LYS A 46 20.99 2.43 5.85
N TYR A 47 19.88 2.11 5.18
CA TYR A 47 18.56 2.27 5.78
C TYR A 47 18.22 1.07 6.66
N ALA A 48 17.68 1.33 7.86
CA ALA A 48 17.04 0.30 8.66
C ALA A 48 15.61 0.08 8.15
N LEU A 49 15.29 -1.13 7.66
CA LEU A 49 13.92 -1.49 7.29
C LEU A 49 13.13 -1.79 8.56
N THR A 50 12.27 -0.87 9.00
CA THR A 50 11.58 -0.95 10.30
C THR A 50 10.14 -1.42 10.21
N ALA A 51 9.50 -1.29 9.04
CA ALA A 51 8.10 -1.67 8.87
C ALA A 51 7.76 -2.18 7.47
N VAL A 52 6.74 -3.03 7.41
CA VAL A 52 6.04 -3.42 6.18
C VAL A 52 4.54 -3.19 6.38
N PHE A 53 3.89 -2.61 5.39
CA PHE A 53 2.45 -2.43 5.35
C PHE A 53 1.87 -3.23 4.19
N ILE A 54 0.85 -4.02 4.44
CA ILE A 54 0.14 -4.83 3.45
C ILE A 54 -1.24 -4.25 3.23
N THR A 55 -1.56 -3.92 1.97
CA THR A 55 -2.88 -3.36 1.63
C THR A 55 -3.96 -4.42 1.73
N HIS A 56 -3.69 -5.66 1.28
CA HIS A 56 -4.60 -6.80 1.38
C HIS A 56 -3.86 -8.12 1.13
N ASN A 57 -4.46 -9.25 1.54
CA ASN A 57 -3.80 -10.56 1.53
C ASN A 57 -3.88 -11.30 0.18
N HIS A 58 -3.59 -10.63 -0.95
CA HIS A 58 -3.37 -11.33 -2.21
C HIS A 58 -1.88 -11.63 -2.42
N LYS A 59 -1.59 -12.78 -3.03
CA LYS A 59 -0.21 -13.26 -3.24
C LYS A 59 0.65 -12.30 -4.07
N SER A 60 0.07 -11.53 -4.97
CA SER A 60 0.76 -10.48 -5.73
C SER A 60 1.36 -9.39 -4.83
N HIS A 61 0.81 -9.17 -3.62
CA HIS A 61 1.23 -8.16 -2.66
C HIS A 61 2.04 -8.73 -1.49
N THR A 62 1.90 -10.03 -1.18
CA THR A 62 2.47 -10.63 0.05
C THR A 62 3.59 -11.64 -0.21
N ARG A 63 3.73 -12.19 -1.44
CA ARG A 63 4.66 -13.30 -1.75
C ARG A 63 6.11 -13.04 -1.33
N GLY A 64 6.59 -11.80 -1.46
CA GLY A 64 7.96 -11.41 -1.10
C GLY A 64 8.21 -11.33 0.40
N LEU A 65 7.16 -11.32 1.23
CA LEU A 65 7.25 -11.13 2.67
C LEU A 65 8.12 -12.20 3.33
N THR A 66 7.94 -13.48 2.98
CA THR A 66 8.75 -14.60 3.51
C THR A 66 10.25 -14.45 3.19
N THR A 67 10.58 -13.93 2.00
CA THR A 67 11.96 -13.66 1.63
C THR A 67 12.51 -12.48 2.42
N LEU A 68 11.72 -11.43 2.57
CA LEU A 68 12.09 -10.23 3.29
C LEU A 68 12.36 -10.50 4.78
N GLN A 69 11.53 -11.33 5.43
CA GLN A 69 11.70 -11.74 6.83
C GLN A 69 12.94 -12.59 7.10
N LYS A 70 13.53 -13.21 6.08
CA LYS A 70 14.82 -13.92 6.20
C LYS A 70 16.01 -12.98 6.22
N ILE A 71 15.86 -11.75 5.76
CA ILE A 71 16.92 -10.75 5.63
C ILE A 71 16.79 -9.66 6.69
N TYR A 72 15.53 -9.24 6.97
CA TYR A 72 15.19 -8.15 7.88
C TYR A 72 14.14 -8.60 8.90
N THR A 73 14.03 -7.84 9.99
CA THR A 73 13.02 -8.07 11.05
C THR A 73 12.07 -6.88 11.20
N PRO A 74 11.38 -6.45 10.12
CA PRO A 74 10.48 -5.32 10.19
C PRO A 74 9.20 -5.69 10.94
N LYS A 75 8.54 -4.71 11.55
CA LYS A 75 7.19 -4.87 12.06
C LYS A 75 6.20 -4.92 10.88
N ILE A 76 5.31 -5.93 10.87
CA ILE A 76 4.37 -6.15 9.79
C ILE A 76 2.99 -5.65 10.21
N TYR A 77 2.39 -4.79 9.39
CA TYR A 77 1.05 -4.23 9.58
C TYR A 77 0.12 -4.67 8.46
N ALA A 78 -1.02 -5.24 8.81
CA ALA A 78 -2.07 -5.67 7.88
C ALA A 78 -3.42 -5.70 8.60
N ALA A 79 -4.53 -5.71 7.87
CA ALA A 79 -5.84 -5.97 8.46
C ALA A 79 -6.10 -7.47 8.63
N ASP A 80 -5.54 -8.32 7.76
CA ASP A 80 -5.66 -9.77 7.85
C ASP A 80 -4.53 -10.38 8.69
N TYR A 81 -4.91 -11.11 9.74
CA TYR A 81 -3.99 -11.85 10.61
C TYR A 81 -3.15 -12.90 9.86
N GLU A 82 -3.72 -13.54 8.83
CA GLU A 82 -3.06 -14.62 8.08
C GLU A 82 -1.85 -14.17 7.26
N VAL A 83 -1.64 -12.87 7.07
CA VAL A 83 -0.49 -12.31 6.33
C VAL A 83 0.84 -12.77 6.92
N ALA A 84 1.02 -12.67 8.20
CA ALA A 84 2.23 -13.11 8.92
C ALA A 84 1.90 -13.73 10.28
N LYS A 85 0.68 -14.16 10.50
CA LYS A 85 0.16 -14.81 11.71
C LYS A 85 0.54 -14.01 12.98
N THR A 86 1.23 -14.65 13.93
CA THR A 86 1.62 -14.03 15.21
C THR A 86 2.51 -12.78 15.05
N GLU A 87 3.18 -12.61 13.91
CA GLU A 87 4.02 -11.45 13.63
C GLU A 87 3.21 -10.27 13.05
N THR A 88 1.94 -10.50 12.69
CA THR A 88 1.07 -9.46 12.16
C THR A 88 0.57 -8.54 13.27
N SER A 89 0.91 -7.25 13.17
CA SER A 89 0.25 -6.18 13.92
C SER A 89 -1.05 -5.84 13.21
N VAL A 90 -2.16 -6.42 13.67
CA VAL A 90 -3.47 -6.32 13.02
C VAL A 90 -4.03 -4.90 13.15
N LEU A 91 -4.33 -4.28 12.01
CA LEU A 91 -4.99 -2.98 11.94
C LEU A 91 -6.51 -3.13 11.90
N ARG A 92 -7.22 -2.22 12.56
CA ARG A 92 -8.68 -2.18 12.57
C ARG A 92 -9.16 -0.75 12.34
N GLY A 93 -10.16 -0.59 11.46
CA GLY A 93 -10.73 0.73 11.15
C GLY A 93 -9.72 1.70 10.55
N ASP A 94 -9.78 2.93 10.98
CA ASP A 94 -8.93 4.03 10.51
C ASP A 94 -8.04 4.51 11.67
N GLY A 95 -6.82 4.99 11.38
CA GLY A 95 -5.91 5.49 12.42
C GLY A 95 -4.58 5.98 11.87
N ILE A 96 -3.64 6.21 12.78
CA ILE A 96 -2.28 6.68 12.45
C ILE A 96 -1.25 5.87 13.22
N ILE A 97 -0.19 5.47 12.55
CA ILE A 97 0.98 4.79 13.13
C ILE A 97 2.23 5.58 12.80
N LYS A 98 3.17 5.65 13.71
CA LYS A 98 4.53 6.12 13.42
C LYS A 98 5.40 4.94 13.00
N ALA A 99 5.97 5.02 11.79
CA ALA A 99 6.92 4.05 11.26
C ALA A 99 7.96 4.76 10.38
N ALA A 100 9.21 4.33 10.44
CA ALA A 100 10.33 4.95 9.74
C ALA A 100 10.43 6.48 9.99
N GLY A 101 10.10 6.95 11.20
CA GLY A 101 10.04 8.37 11.54
C GLY A 101 8.94 9.16 10.78
N LEU A 102 7.99 8.48 10.13
CA LEU A 102 6.89 9.06 9.35
C LEU A 102 5.54 8.78 10.03
N ASN A 103 4.58 9.68 9.83
CA ASN A 103 3.18 9.41 10.16
C ASN A 103 2.54 8.65 8.98
N VAL A 104 2.10 7.43 9.23
CA VAL A 104 1.37 6.59 8.29
C VAL A 104 -0.08 6.55 8.72
N SER A 105 -0.94 7.31 8.05
CA SER A 105 -2.39 7.17 8.24
C SER A 105 -2.86 5.92 7.51
N TYR A 106 -3.73 5.13 8.12
CA TYR A 106 -4.33 3.96 7.52
C TYR A 106 -5.85 4.05 7.55
N MET A 107 -6.50 3.55 6.52
CA MET A 107 -7.94 3.56 6.34
C MET A 107 -8.43 2.19 5.88
N SER A 108 -9.44 1.65 6.53
CA SER A 108 -10.12 0.43 6.07
C SER A 108 -11.06 0.79 4.91
N VAL A 109 -10.84 0.18 3.75
CA VAL A 109 -11.60 0.44 2.51
C VAL A 109 -12.05 -0.90 1.90
N PRO A 110 -12.96 -1.65 2.57
CA PRO A 110 -13.42 -2.94 2.08
C PRO A 110 -14.21 -2.82 0.78
N GLY A 111 -14.18 -3.89 -0.03
CA GLY A 111 -14.91 -4.02 -1.29
C GLY A 111 -14.15 -4.81 -2.32
N HIS A 112 -12.88 -4.53 -2.60
CA HIS A 112 -12.01 -5.43 -3.36
C HIS A 112 -11.81 -6.74 -2.56
N THR A 113 -11.32 -6.60 -1.33
CA THR A 113 -11.34 -7.66 -0.30
C THR A 113 -11.90 -7.09 1.01
N ALA A 114 -12.22 -7.96 1.96
CA ALA A 114 -12.71 -7.54 3.27
C ALA A 114 -11.61 -6.86 4.11
N ASP A 115 -10.35 -7.22 3.87
CA ASP A 115 -9.16 -6.72 4.57
C ASP A 115 -8.47 -5.55 3.85
N SER A 116 -9.07 -4.99 2.80
CA SER A 116 -8.48 -3.90 2.01
C SER A 116 -8.22 -2.65 2.86
N MET A 117 -6.95 -2.23 2.85
CA MET A 117 -6.43 -1.04 3.52
C MET A 117 -5.82 -0.07 2.53
N VAL A 118 -5.96 1.22 2.80
CA VAL A 118 -5.27 2.31 2.10
C VAL A 118 -4.35 3.01 3.08
N TYR A 119 -3.13 3.28 2.68
CA TYR A 119 -2.14 3.99 3.50
C TYR A 119 -1.85 5.36 2.93
N LYS A 120 -1.78 6.39 3.79
CA LYS A 120 -1.39 7.75 3.40
C LYS A 120 -0.11 8.15 4.12
N ILE A 121 0.90 8.59 3.37
CA ILE A 121 2.16 9.12 3.89
C ILE A 121 2.45 10.44 3.18
N GLY A 122 2.37 11.55 3.89
CA GLY A 122 2.44 12.86 3.28
C GLY A 122 1.34 13.07 2.24
N GLN A 123 1.71 13.36 1.00
CA GLN A 123 0.77 13.55 -0.11
C GLN A 123 0.61 12.31 -1.01
N CYS A 124 1.05 11.14 -0.55
CA CYS A 124 0.92 9.88 -1.30
C CYS A 124 -0.12 8.98 -0.64
N LEU A 125 -1.07 8.47 -1.43
CA LEU A 125 -2.02 7.41 -1.09
C LEU A 125 -1.60 6.11 -1.78
N PHE A 126 -1.35 5.09 -1.00
CA PHE A 126 -1.07 3.72 -1.47
C PHE A 126 -2.37 2.94 -1.40
N THR A 127 -3.02 2.77 -2.54
CA THR A 127 -4.41 2.29 -2.60
C THR A 127 -4.53 0.77 -2.74
N GLY A 128 -3.40 0.05 -2.95
CA GLY A 128 -3.50 -1.36 -3.30
C GLY A 128 -4.44 -1.55 -4.49
N ASP A 129 -5.30 -2.56 -4.40
CA ASP A 129 -6.28 -2.87 -5.45
C ASP A 129 -7.67 -2.27 -5.18
N VAL A 130 -7.74 -1.24 -4.34
CA VAL A 130 -8.97 -0.47 -4.10
C VAL A 130 -9.27 0.46 -5.27
N LEU A 131 -8.26 1.20 -5.75
CA LEU A 131 -8.41 2.20 -6.80
C LEU A 131 -7.18 2.19 -7.71
N PHE A 132 -7.42 2.01 -9.01
CA PHE A 132 -6.45 2.14 -10.09
C PHE A 132 -6.63 3.46 -10.83
N ALA A 133 -5.70 3.79 -11.72
CA ALA A 133 -5.87 4.91 -12.63
C ALA A 133 -7.07 4.67 -13.56
N GLY A 134 -8.12 5.48 -13.42
CA GLY A 134 -9.32 5.47 -14.24
C GLY A 134 -10.41 4.47 -13.85
N GLN A 135 -10.23 3.61 -12.83
CA GLN A 135 -11.26 2.65 -12.43
C GLN A 135 -11.09 2.15 -10.98
N ALA A 136 -12.18 1.79 -10.34
CA ALA A 136 -12.14 1.07 -9.07
C ALA A 136 -11.67 -0.38 -9.28
N GLY A 137 -11.00 -0.94 -8.27
CA GLY A 137 -10.53 -2.32 -8.32
C GLY A 137 -11.63 -3.36 -8.52
N PRO A 138 -11.27 -4.58 -8.94
CA PRO A 138 -12.23 -5.66 -9.17
C PRO A 138 -12.89 -6.10 -7.86
N THR A 139 -14.14 -6.55 -7.96
CA THR A 139 -14.94 -7.03 -6.83
C THR A 139 -15.67 -8.33 -7.19
N ASN A 140 -16.04 -9.11 -6.18
CA ASN A 140 -16.70 -10.41 -6.38
C ASN A 140 -18.24 -10.33 -6.44
N SER A 141 -18.83 -9.14 -6.23
CA SER A 141 -20.28 -8.96 -6.28
C SER A 141 -20.66 -7.50 -6.52
N SER A 142 -21.90 -7.26 -6.97
CA SER A 142 -22.45 -5.91 -7.12
C SER A 142 -22.58 -5.17 -5.78
N TYR A 143 -22.80 -5.88 -4.69
CA TYR A 143 -22.81 -5.30 -3.35
C TYR A 143 -21.40 -4.82 -2.95
N ALA A 144 -20.39 -5.65 -3.15
CA ALA A 144 -18.99 -5.29 -2.88
C ALA A 144 -18.55 -4.09 -3.75
N LYS A 145 -18.98 -4.02 -5.03
CA LYS A 145 -18.70 -2.87 -5.91
C LYS A 145 -19.32 -1.59 -5.37
N LYS A 146 -20.59 -1.62 -4.96
CA LYS A 146 -21.26 -0.45 -4.36
C LYS A 146 -20.56 0.02 -3.08
N THR A 147 -20.16 -0.93 -2.22
CA THR A 147 -19.43 -0.65 -0.99
C THR A 147 -18.06 -0.01 -1.30
N LEU A 148 -17.33 -0.57 -2.27
CA LEU A 148 -16.02 -0.06 -2.68
C LEU A 148 -16.13 1.37 -3.21
N VAL A 149 -17.05 1.64 -4.13
CA VAL A 149 -17.27 2.97 -4.72
C VAL A 149 -17.63 4.00 -3.65
N ALA A 150 -18.53 3.65 -2.71
CA ALA A 150 -18.90 4.55 -1.60
C ALA A 150 -17.69 4.85 -0.69
N ASN A 151 -16.86 3.86 -0.39
CA ASN A 151 -15.65 4.04 0.41
C ASN A 151 -14.59 4.88 -0.34
N ILE A 152 -14.39 4.66 -1.64
CA ILE A 152 -13.49 5.47 -2.48
C ILE A 152 -13.95 6.93 -2.45
N ALA A 153 -15.22 7.19 -2.71
CA ALA A 153 -15.78 8.54 -2.72
C ALA A 153 -15.57 9.27 -1.37
N SER A 154 -15.87 8.59 -0.26
CA SER A 154 -15.81 9.20 1.07
C SER A 154 -14.40 9.34 1.65
N LYS A 155 -13.48 8.38 1.39
CA LYS A 155 -12.18 8.32 2.06
C LYS A 155 -11.00 8.73 1.15
N ILE A 156 -11.09 8.47 -0.15
CA ILE A 156 -10.02 8.75 -1.11
C ILE A 156 -10.30 10.03 -1.87
N LEU A 157 -11.45 10.13 -2.53
CA LEU A 157 -11.77 11.30 -3.35
C LEU A 157 -12.11 12.55 -2.51
N SER A 158 -12.30 12.44 -1.21
CA SER A 158 -12.38 13.58 -0.28
C SER A 158 -11.03 14.23 0.04
N GLN A 159 -9.90 13.60 -0.35
CA GLN A 159 -8.55 14.14 -0.15
C GLN A 159 -8.26 15.32 -1.10
N GLN A 160 -7.15 16.03 -0.90
CA GLN A 160 -6.74 17.13 -1.76
C GLN A 160 -6.48 16.65 -3.20
N GLU A 161 -6.80 17.46 -4.20
CA GLU A 161 -6.70 17.10 -5.63
C GLU A 161 -5.28 16.72 -6.08
N ASN A 162 -4.26 17.36 -5.50
CA ASN A 162 -2.85 17.08 -5.77
C ASN A 162 -2.30 15.87 -5.00
N THR A 163 -3.14 15.15 -4.22
CA THR A 163 -2.73 13.90 -3.57
C THR A 163 -2.45 12.85 -4.64
N VAL A 164 -1.26 12.28 -4.61
CA VAL A 164 -0.81 11.26 -5.56
C VAL A 164 -1.37 9.91 -5.15
N ILE A 165 -1.97 9.20 -6.09
CA ILE A 165 -2.45 7.83 -5.93
C ILE A 165 -1.40 6.87 -6.48
N LEU A 166 -0.97 5.94 -5.65
CA LEU A 166 0.01 4.90 -5.93
C LEU A 166 -0.67 3.53 -5.77
N PRO A 167 -1.20 2.96 -6.88
CA PRO A 167 -2.01 1.76 -6.83
C PRO A 167 -1.19 0.47 -6.71
N GLY A 168 -1.85 -0.64 -6.36
CA GLY A 168 -1.26 -1.97 -6.36
C GLY A 168 -0.98 -2.52 -7.76
N HIS A 169 -1.70 -2.05 -8.78
CA HIS A 169 -1.49 -2.37 -10.20
C HIS A 169 -1.68 -1.13 -11.07
N GLY A 170 -0.96 -1.11 -12.20
CA GLY A 170 -1.05 -0.01 -13.16
C GLY A 170 -0.27 1.25 -12.77
N PRO A 171 -0.45 2.36 -13.52
CA PRO A 171 0.29 3.59 -13.32
C PRO A 171 -0.23 4.41 -12.14
N PRO A 172 0.60 5.34 -11.59
CA PRO A 172 0.14 6.36 -10.66
C PRO A 172 -0.93 7.28 -11.24
N SER A 173 -1.73 7.88 -10.34
CA SER A 173 -2.74 8.88 -10.67
C SER A 173 -2.77 9.99 -9.61
N THR A 174 -3.78 10.86 -9.64
CA THR A 174 -4.05 11.85 -8.60
C THR A 174 -5.54 11.83 -8.23
N VAL A 175 -5.86 12.30 -7.04
CA VAL A 175 -7.26 12.45 -6.61
C VAL A 175 -8.04 13.34 -7.57
N GLY A 176 -7.44 14.43 -8.06
CA GLY A 176 -8.08 15.32 -9.04
C GLY A 176 -8.40 14.61 -10.36
N ALA A 177 -7.46 13.81 -10.89
CA ALA A 177 -7.67 13.04 -12.11
C ALA A 177 -8.76 11.98 -11.94
N GLU A 178 -8.76 11.27 -10.80
CA GLU A 178 -9.78 10.26 -10.54
C GLU A 178 -11.19 10.85 -10.33
N ARG A 179 -11.30 12.03 -9.73
CA ARG A 179 -12.60 12.74 -9.64
C ARG A 179 -13.18 13.10 -11.00
N GLN A 180 -12.32 13.41 -11.97
CA GLN A 180 -12.72 13.90 -13.29
C GLN A 180 -12.90 12.79 -14.32
N PHE A 181 -12.08 11.75 -14.28
CA PHE A 181 -11.95 10.78 -15.37
C PHE A 181 -12.18 9.32 -14.98
N ASN A 182 -12.40 9.02 -13.71
CA ASN A 182 -12.64 7.64 -13.30
C ASN A 182 -13.99 7.15 -13.81
N LEU A 183 -14.00 5.99 -14.46
CA LEU A 183 -15.19 5.42 -15.12
C LEU A 183 -16.23 4.83 -14.16
N ASP A 184 -15.87 4.64 -12.89
CA ASP A 184 -16.72 4.02 -11.87
C ASP A 184 -17.29 5.03 -10.87
N MET A 185 -16.91 6.33 -10.97
CA MET A 185 -17.27 7.40 -10.02
C MET A 185 -18.31 8.36 -10.57
#